data_f62e4accad0549d43dc6ed84f8c633e7
#
_entry.id   f62e4accad0549d43dc6ed84f8c633e7
#
_cell.length_a   1.000
_cell.length_b   1.000
_cell.length_c   1.000
_cell.angle_alpha   90.00
_cell.angle_beta   90.00
_cell.angle_gamma   90.00
#
_symmetry.space_group_name_H-M   'P 1'
#
loop_
_entity.id
_entity.type
_entity.pdbx_description
1 polymer ?
#
loop_
_entity_poly.entity_id
_entity_poly.type
_entity_poly.pdbx_seq_one_letter_code
_entity_poly.pdbx_strand_id
1 'polypeptide(L)'
;MKRSVFTLSAMALLMLSFSCKEKATNKIVADNVETASVRDEVSKKLPVMSFDKSEHDFGQIVQGTPQETIFTFTNTGEAPLIITDAKSSCGCTVPQYPKNVPIAPGETGEMVVKFNGSGQNQVTKTITVTANTEKGSELLRIKAFVNPKDGTAMSVPMKKG
;
A
#
# COMPACT_ATOMS: atom_id res chain seq x y z
N MET A 1 26.55 86.95 -2.29
CA MET A 1 25.14 86.59 -2.15
C MET A 1 24.83 85.44 -3.05
N LYS A 2 25.26 84.24 -2.73
CA LYS A 2 24.94 83.00 -3.39
C LYS A 2 25.71 81.92 -2.68
N ARG A 3 25.22 81.40 -1.57
CA ARG A 3 25.75 80.19 -0.91
C ARG A 3 24.83 79.84 0.26
N SER A 4 23.65 79.33 0.02
CA SER A 4 22.88 78.78 1.17
C SER A 4 21.66 77.92 0.78
N VAL A 5 21.65 77.26 -0.39
CA VAL A 5 20.49 76.46 -0.83
C VAL A 5 20.86 75.04 -1.13
N PHE A 6 22.15 74.63 -0.99
CA PHE A 6 22.60 73.30 -1.43
C PHE A 6 22.78 72.27 -0.32
N THR A 7 22.49 72.66 0.94
CA THR A 7 22.72 71.69 2.06
C THR A 7 21.46 71.08 2.66
N LEU A 8 20.26 71.35 2.17
CA LEU A 8 19.02 70.79 2.67
C LEU A 8 18.43 69.67 1.81
N SER A 9 19.03 69.34 0.66
CA SER A 9 18.53 68.33 -0.24
C SER A 9 19.21 66.97 -0.06
N ALA A 10 20.27 66.82 0.75
CA ALA A 10 21.02 65.64 0.92
C ALA A 10 20.57 64.79 2.16
N MET A 11 19.65 65.30 2.99
CA MET A 11 19.24 64.65 4.25
C MET A 11 17.85 63.99 4.18
N ALA A 12 17.16 64.07 3.04
CA ALA A 12 15.82 63.48 2.84
C ALA A 12 15.84 62.08 2.16
N LEU A 13 17.01 61.56 1.77
CA LEU A 13 17.11 60.30 1.01
C LEU A 13 17.64 59.12 1.83
N LEU A 14 17.81 59.25 3.14
CA LEU A 14 18.39 58.17 3.98
C LEU A 14 17.40 57.48 4.94
N MET A 15 16.09 57.68 4.75
CA MET A 15 15.06 57.11 5.66
C MET A 15 14.15 56.05 5.00
N LEU A 16 14.56 55.40 3.90
CA LEU A 16 13.72 54.46 3.19
C LEU A 16 14.34 53.05 3.10
N SER A 17 15.13 52.61 4.08
CA SER A 17 15.65 51.23 4.10
C SER A 17 15.46 50.53 5.46
N PHE A 18 14.34 50.80 6.14
CA PHE A 18 13.80 49.84 7.14
C PHE A 18 12.66 49.07 6.53
N SER A 19 12.98 48.31 5.47
CA SER A 19 12.07 47.31 4.96
C SER A 19 12.14 46.06 5.87
N CYS A 20 11.05 45.83 6.49
CA CYS A 20 10.52 44.61 7.11
C CYS A 20 11.40 43.36 6.97
N LYS A 21 12.16 43.06 7.99
CA LYS A 21 12.55 41.68 8.29
C LYS A 21 11.48 41.11 9.20
N GLU A 22 10.30 40.90 8.64
CA GLU A 22 9.33 40.01 9.29
C GLU A 22 9.96 38.63 9.38
N LYS A 23 10.23 38.23 10.62
CA LYS A 23 10.70 36.90 10.94
C LYS A 23 9.65 35.91 10.44
N ALA A 24 9.98 35.10 9.43
CA ALA A 24 9.16 34.01 8.92
C ALA A 24 8.80 32.95 10.00
N THR A 25 9.28 33.13 11.22
CA THR A 25 9.05 32.26 12.38
C THR A 25 7.67 32.41 13.03
N ASN A 26 6.92 33.48 12.73
CA ASN A 26 5.59 33.69 13.33
C ASN A 26 4.42 33.20 12.50
N LYS A 27 4.69 32.47 11.40
CA LYS A 27 3.65 31.84 10.57
C LYS A 27 3.47 30.34 10.81
N ILE A 28 4.10 29.79 11.82
CA ILE A 28 3.70 28.47 12.35
C ILE A 28 2.54 28.77 13.28
N VAL A 29 1.34 28.78 12.74
CA VAL A 29 0.12 28.92 13.52
C VAL A 29 0.11 27.73 14.49
N ALA A 30 0.00 27.99 15.81
CA ALA A 30 -0.06 26.95 16.84
C ALA A 30 -1.13 25.89 16.52
N ASP A 31 -2.22 26.29 15.89
CA ASP A 31 -3.26 25.45 15.31
C ASP A 31 -2.73 24.38 14.31
N ASN A 32 -1.71 24.70 13.51
CA ASN A 32 -1.13 23.75 12.56
C ASN A 32 -0.24 22.70 13.25
N VAL A 33 0.37 23.04 14.37
CA VAL A 33 1.19 22.11 15.16
C VAL A 33 0.27 21.15 15.94
N GLU A 34 -0.83 21.66 16.49
CA GLU A 34 -1.83 20.88 17.19
C GLU A 34 -2.56 19.94 16.21
N THR A 35 -2.92 20.42 15.02
CA THR A 35 -3.51 19.62 13.95
C THR A 35 -2.54 18.54 13.44
N ALA A 36 -1.23 18.82 13.38
CA ALA A 36 -0.23 17.83 13.00
C ALA A 36 -0.06 16.75 14.07
N SER A 37 0.00 17.14 15.36
CA SER A 37 0.12 16.17 16.47
C SER A 37 -1.13 15.29 16.60
N VAL A 38 -2.33 15.84 16.41
CA VAL A 38 -3.58 15.07 16.39
C VAL A 38 -3.61 14.12 15.19
N ARG A 39 -3.13 14.54 14.01
CA ARG A 39 -3.03 13.68 12.82
C ARG A 39 -2.05 12.54 13.03
N ASP A 40 -0.91 12.79 13.68
CA ASP A 40 0.10 11.77 14.01
C ASP A 40 -0.43 10.78 15.06
N GLU A 41 -1.25 11.22 16.01
CA GLU A 41 -1.90 10.34 16.97
C GLU A 41 -3.04 9.53 16.35
N VAL A 42 -3.79 10.10 15.42
CA VAL A 42 -4.83 9.37 14.66
C VAL A 42 -4.20 8.36 13.71
N SER A 43 -3.05 8.68 13.09
CA SER A 43 -2.34 7.71 12.23
C SER A 43 -1.74 6.54 13.03
N LYS A 44 -1.41 6.72 14.31
CA LYS A 44 -1.01 5.63 15.20
C LYS A 44 -2.14 4.65 15.51
N LYS A 45 -3.39 5.03 15.30
CA LYS A 45 -4.59 4.20 15.51
C LYS A 45 -5.15 3.62 14.21
N LEU A 46 -4.30 3.38 13.23
CA LEU A 46 -4.73 2.71 12.01
C LEU A 46 -4.73 1.18 12.17
N PRO A 47 -5.59 0.48 11.42
CA PRO A 47 -5.52 -0.96 11.32
C PRO A 47 -4.26 -1.37 10.55
N VAL A 48 -3.69 -2.51 10.93
CA VAL A 48 -2.55 -3.12 10.24
C VAL A 48 -2.93 -4.56 9.89
N MET A 49 -2.90 -4.89 8.60
CA MET A 49 -3.15 -6.25 8.15
C MET A 49 -1.82 -7.00 8.03
N SER A 50 -1.65 -8.04 8.85
CA SER A 50 -0.49 -8.91 8.83
C SER A 50 -0.90 -10.31 8.39
N PHE A 51 -0.40 -10.77 7.25
CA PHE A 51 -0.63 -12.13 6.77
C PHE A 51 0.42 -13.11 7.33
N ASP A 52 0.01 -14.34 7.62
CA ASP A 52 0.89 -15.46 7.99
C ASP A 52 1.88 -15.79 6.86
N LYS A 53 1.42 -15.69 5.62
CA LYS A 53 2.18 -15.85 4.39
C LYS A 53 1.61 -14.95 3.31
N SER A 54 2.45 -14.40 2.45
CA SER A 54 2.04 -13.59 1.29
C SER A 54 2.04 -14.39 -0.02
N GLU A 55 2.51 -15.65 0.02
CA GLU A 55 2.63 -16.50 -1.15
C GLU A 55 2.30 -17.96 -0.79
N HIS A 56 1.67 -18.66 -1.74
CA HIS A 56 1.43 -20.11 -1.65
C HIS A 56 1.76 -20.77 -2.98
N ASP A 57 2.51 -21.87 -2.93
CA ASP A 57 2.86 -22.68 -4.09
C ASP A 57 2.10 -24.02 -4.04
N PHE A 58 1.27 -24.29 -5.03
CA PHE A 58 0.55 -25.54 -5.18
C PHE A 58 1.43 -26.67 -5.74
N GLY A 59 2.67 -26.35 -6.13
CA GLY A 59 3.54 -27.31 -6.80
C GLY A 59 3.03 -27.71 -8.20
N GLN A 60 3.21 -28.96 -8.54
CA GLN A 60 2.77 -29.51 -9.83
C GLN A 60 1.30 -29.91 -9.77
N ILE A 61 0.50 -29.36 -10.69
CA ILE A 61 -0.93 -29.67 -10.83
C ILE A 61 -1.24 -30.05 -12.27
N VAL A 62 -2.34 -30.78 -12.49
CA VAL A 62 -2.87 -31.04 -13.84
C VAL A 62 -3.77 -29.88 -14.26
N GLN A 63 -3.65 -29.48 -15.52
CA GLN A 63 -4.46 -28.39 -16.10
C GLN A 63 -5.96 -28.64 -15.88
N GLY A 64 -6.65 -27.59 -15.43
CA GLY A 64 -8.09 -27.63 -15.12
C GLY A 64 -8.43 -28.32 -13.82
N THR A 65 -7.45 -28.72 -12.98
CA THR A 65 -7.72 -29.24 -11.64
C THR A 65 -7.81 -28.07 -10.65
N PRO A 66 -8.98 -27.83 -10.04
CA PRO A 66 -9.13 -26.75 -9.07
C PRO A 66 -8.23 -26.94 -7.84
N GLN A 67 -7.67 -25.85 -7.38
CA GLN A 67 -6.85 -25.78 -6.17
C GLN A 67 -7.43 -24.72 -5.23
N GLU A 68 -7.20 -24.91 -3.93
CA GLU A 68 -7.64 -23.97 -2.90
C GLU A 68 -6.54 -23.80 -1.85
N THR A 69 -6.36 -22.59 -1.38
CA THR A 69 -5.50 -22.26 -0.23
C THR A 69 -6.13 -21.20 0.64
N ILE A 70 -5.75 -21.20 1.91
CA ILE A 70 -6.18 -20.20 2.89
C ILE A 70 -4.97 -19.31 3.21
N PHE A 71 -5.19 -18.02 3.19
CA PHE A 71 -4.30 -17.01 3.76
C PHE A 71 -4.94 -16.49 5.04
N THR A 72 -4.30 -16.71 6.15
CA THR A 72 -4.73 -16.20 7.45
C THR A 72 -4.10 -14.83 7.66
N PHE A 73 -4.87 -13.90 8.16
CA PHE A 73 -4.38 -12.56 8.50
C PHE A 73 -4.85 -12.16 9.89
N THR A 74 -4.08 -11.30 10.55
CA THR A 74 -4.40 -10.73 11.85
C THR A 74 -4.39 -9.22 11.76
N ASN A 75 -5.35 -8.57 12.37
CA ASN A 75 -5.31 -7.13 12.59
C ASN A 75 -4.35 -6.83 13.75
N THR A 76 -3.11 -6.47 13.43
CA THR A 76 -2.08 -6.12 14.41
C THR A 76 -2.05 -4.63 14.75
N GLY A 77 -2.99 -3.84 14.19
CA GLY A 77 -3.16 -2.42 14.46
C GLY A 77 -4.05 -2.13 15.66
N GLU A 78 -4.35 -0.86 15.87
CA GLU A 78 -5.14 -0.38 17.01
C GLU A 78 -6.58 0.03 16.64
N ALA A 79 -6.95 -0.01 15.36
CA ALA A 79 -8.29 0.30 14.86
C ALA A 79 -8.91 -0.90 14.13
N PRO A 80 -10.24 -0.95 13.97
CA PRO A 80 -10.90 -2.01 13.22
C PRO A 80 -10.43 -2.07 11.76
N LEU A 81 -10.02 -3.24 11.31
CA LEU A 81 -9.63 -3.53 9.94
C LEU A 81 -10.86 -3.87 9.10
N ILE A 82 -11.01 -3.23 7.94
CA ILE A 82 -12.09 -3.48 7.00
C ILE A 82 -11.49 -3.76 5.63
N ILE A 83 -11.76 -4.95 5.09
CA ILE A 83 -11.42 -5.31 3.71
C ILE A 83 -12.57 -4.88 2.81
N THR A 84 -12.31 -3.93 1.93
CA THR A 84 -13.33 -3.38 1.03
C THR A 84 -13.40 -4.14 -0.29
N ASP A 85 -12.26 -4.67 -0.77
CA ASP A 85 -12.19 -5.41 -2.03
C ASP A 85 -11.03 -6.40 -2.04
N ALA A 86 -11.16 -7.46 -2.83
CA ALA A 86 -10.06 -8.36 -3.16
C ALA A 86 -10.22 -8.84 -4.59
N LYS A 87 -9.24 -8.54 -5.44
CA LYS A 87 -9.26 -8.84 -6.87
C LYS A 87 -8.07 -9.66 -7.28
N SER A 88 -8.30 -10.67 -8.09
CA SER A 88 -7.23 -11.39 -8.78
C SER A 88 -6.88 -10.72 -10.10
N SER A 89 -5.62 -10.89 -10.52
CA SER A 89 -5.10 -10.47 -11.83
C SER A 89 -5.79 -11.16 -13.01
N CYS A 90 -6.58 -12.21 -12.78
CA CYS A 90 -7.38 -12.93 -13.79
C CYS A 90 -8.67 -13.47 -13.19
N GLY A 91 -9.69 -13.71 -14.01
CA GLY A 91 -10.93 -14.37 -13.58
C GLY A 91 -10.81 -15.87 -13.23
N CYS A 92 -9.61 -16.43 -13.34
CA CYS A 92 -9.30 -17.83 -13.02
C CYS A 92 -9.01 -18.06 -11.52
N THR A 93 -8.97 -17.01 -10.72
CA THR A 93 -8.74 -17.05 -9.28
C THR A 93 -9.79 -16.21 -8.58
N VAL A 94 -10.47 -16.77 -7.61
CA VAL A 94 -11.58 -16.12 -6.90
C VAL A 94 -11.24 -16.08 -5.41
N PRO A 95 -11.01 -14.89 -4.82
CA PRO A 95 -10.86 -14.74 -3.39
C PRO A 95 -12.24 -14.68 -2.69
N GLN A 96 -12.34 -15.35 -1.55
CA GLN A 96 -13.48 -15.30 -0.63
C GLN A 96 -12.97 -14.78 0.71
N TYR A 97 -13.58 -13.75 1.26
CA TYR A 97 -13.09 -13.03 2.43
C TYR A 97 -14.23 -12.29 3.14
N PRO A 98 -14.08 -11.87 4.40
CA PRO A 98 -15.08 -11.06 5.13
C PRO A 98 -15.15 -9.63 4.58
N LYS A 99 -15.88 -9.45 3.49
CA LYS A 99 -16.03 -8.15 2.81
C LYS A 99 -16.83 -7.17 3.66
N ASN A 100 -16.26 -5.99 3.93
CA ASN A 100 -16.88 -4.92 4.71
C ASN A 100 -17.27 -5.32 6.14
N VAL A 101 -16.69 -6.39 6.68
CA VAL A 101 -16.87 -6.80 8.07
C VAL A 101 -15.73 -6.21 8.89
N PRO A 102 -16.01 -5.45 9.97
CA PRO A 102 -14.96 -4.96 10.86
C PRO A 102 -14.29 -6.11 11.63
N ILE A 103 -12.97 -6.15 11.62
CA ILE A 103 -12.13 -7.12 12.32
C ILE A 103 -11.41 -6.35 13.41
N ALA A 104 -11.66 -6.70 14.68
CA ALA A 104 -11.12 -5.98 15.82
C ALA A 104 -9.59 -6.08 15.93
N PRO A 105 -8.92 -5.15 16.64
CA PRO A 105 -7.52 -5.29 16.99
C PRO A 105 -7.22 -6.63 17.67
N GLY A 106 -6.19 -7.33 17.18
CA GLY A 106 -5.81 -8.67 17.62
C GLY A 106 -6.65 -9.82 17.06
N GLU A 107 -7.75 -9.54 16.37
CA GLU A 107 -8.59 -10.57 15.75
C GLU A 107 -7.97 -11.08 14.44
N THR A 108 -8.22 -12.37 14.18
CA THR A 108 -7.72 -13.08 13.00
C THR A 108 -8.88 -13.35 12.03
N GLY A 109 -8.60 -13.19 10.74
CA GLY A 109 -9.52 -13.55 9.66
C GLY A 109 -8.87 -14.45 8.62
N GLU A 110 -9.69 -14.99 7.74
CA GLU A 110 -9.24 -15.90 6.67
C GLU A 110 -9.66 -15.37 5.29
N MET A 111 -8.79 -15.59 4.33
CA MET A 111 -9.06 -15.37 2.92
C MET A 111 -8.83 -16.67 2.16
N VAL A 112 -9.91 -17.28 1.67
CA VAL A 112 -9.88 -18.48 0.87
C VAL A 112 -9.67 -18.10 -0.60
N VAL A 113 -8.64 -18.62 -1.23
CA VAL A 113 -8.31 -18.34 -2.61
C VAL A 113 -8.46 -19.63 -3.43
N LYS A 114 -9.41 -19.58 -4.39
CA LYS A 114 -9.71 -20.70 -5.31
C LYS A 114 -9.11 -20.42 -6.67
N PHE A 115 -8.28 -21.31 -7.16
CA PHE A 115 -7.68 -21.29 -8.48
C PHE A 115 -8.22 -22.44 -9.32
N ASN A 116 -8.69 -22.17 -10.54
CA ASN A 116 -9.30 -23.18 -11.41
C ASN A 116 -8.29 -24.08 -12.16
N GLY A 117 -6.99 -23.94 -11.89
CA GLY A 117 -5.93 -24.72 -12.55
C GLY A 117 -5.67 -24.36 -14.00
N SER A 118 -6.07 -23.16 -14.45
CA SER A 118 -5.84 -22.71 -15.83
C SER A 118 -4.41 -22.23 -16.06
N GLY A 119 -3.96 -22.36 -17.31
CA GLY A 119 -2.61 -21.99 -17.74
C GLY A 119 -1.79 -23.20 -18.14
N GLN A 120 -0.49 -23.00 -18.37
CA GLN A 120 0.48 -24.05 -18.71
C GLN A 120 1.85 -23.67 -18.15
N ASN A 121 2.64 -24.67 -17.80
CA ASN A 121 3.97 -24.48 -17.20
C ASN A 121 3.87 -23.70 -15.87
N GLN A 122 4.86 -22.86 -15.60
CA GLN A 122 4.88 -22.05 -14.40
C GLN A 122 3.86 -20.90 -14.50
N VAL A 123 2.91 -20.85 -13.60
CA VAL A 123 1.91 -19.79 -13.48
C VAL A 123 2.03 -19.12 -12.13
N THR A 124 1.86 -17.79 -12.14
CA THR A 124 1.76 -16.97 -10.94
C THR A 124 0.52 -16.09 -11.07
N LYS A 125 -0.31 -16.05 -10.04
CA LYS A 125 -1.47 -15.17 -9.97
C LYS A 125 -1.34 -14.27 -8.77
N THR A 126 -1.66 -13.00 -8.95
CA THR A 126 -1.61 -12.01 -7.87
C THR A 126 -3.04 -11.66 -7.46
N ILE A 127 -3.27 -11.57 -6.16
CA ILE A 127 -4.49 -11.09 -5.54
C ILE A 127 -4.15 -9.75 -4.87
N THR A 128 -4.85 -8.69 -5.26
CA THR A 128 -4.77 -7.39 -4.60
C THR A 128 -5.89 -7.29 -3.59
N VAL A 129 -5.55 -7.13 -2.34
CA VAL A 129 -6.48 -6.97 -1.21
C VAL A 129 -6.51 -5.50 -0.83
N THR A 130 -7.67 -4.86 -0.93
CA THR A 130 -7.85 -3.44 -0.57
C THR A 130 -8.49 -3.34 0.80
N ALA A 131 -7.88 -2.57 1.69
CA ALA A 131 -8.35 -2.40 3.06
C ALA A 131 -8.09 -0.95 3.55
N ASN A 132 -8.67 -0.60 4.68
CA ASN A 132 -8.51 0.72 5.31
C ASN A 132 -7.19 0.88 6.08
N THR A 133 -6.15 0.16 5.70
CA THR A 133 -4.79 0.29 6.23
C THR A 133 -4.07 1.51 5.65
N GLU A 134 -2.97 1.93 6.25
CA GLU A 134 -2.14 3.03 5.74
C GLU A 134 -1.68 2.80 4.29
N LYS A 135 -1.28 1.58 3.94
CA LYS A 135 -0.89 1.21 2.58
C LYS A 135 -2.07 1.15 1.61
N GLY A 136 -3.29 1.02 2.09
CA GLY A 136 -4.51 0.87 1.31
C GLY A 136 -4.66 -0.47 0.59
N SER A 137 -3.58 -1.21 0.35
CA SER A 137 -3.64 -2.53 -0.29
C SER A 137 -2.47 -3.43 0.05
N GLU A 138 -2.72 -4.74 0.07
CA GLU A 138 -1.72 -5.79 0.22
C GLU A 138 -1.77 -6.75 -0.99
N LEU A 139 -0.65 -7.40 -1.30
CA LEU A 139 -0.52 -8.33 -2.42
C LEU A 139 -0.27 -9.74 -1.93
N LEU A 140 -1.12 -10.66 -2.36
CA LEU A 140 -0.92 -12.10 -2.18
C LEU A 140 -0.61 -12.75 -3.54
N ARG A 141 0.12 -13.85 -3.52
CA ARG A 141 0.48 -14.60 -4.72
C ARG A 141 0.19 -16.09 -4.53
N ILE A 142 -0.31 -16.69 -5.59
CA ILE A 142 -0.32 -18.15 -5.73
C ILE A 142 0.56 -18.54 -6.92
N LYS A 143 1.25 -19.65 -6.77
CA LYS A 143 2.09 -20.25 -7.81
C LYS A 143 1.67 -21.68 -8.06
N ALA A 144 1.85 -22.16 -9.27
CA ALA A 144 1.71 -23.56 -9.64
C ALA A 144 2.54 -23.87 -10.88
N PHE A 145 2.95 -25.12 -11.03
CA PHE A 145 3.41 -25.65 -12.32
C PHE A 145 2.29 -26.49 -12.92
N VAL A 146 1.68 -26.00 -13.99
CA VAL A 146 0.50 -26.60 -14.63
C VAL A 146 0.94 -27.52 -15.76
N ASN A 147 0.78 -28.83 -15.55
CA ASN A 147 1.03 -29.84 -16.56
C ASN A 147 -0.18 -29.98 -17.50
N PRO A 148 0.02 -30.23 -18.81
CA PRO A 148 -1.08 -30.50 -19.74
C PRO A 148 -1.96 -31.67 -19.28
N LYS A 149 -3.26 -31.60 -19.55
CA LYS A 149 -4.23 -32.62 -19.20
C LYS A 149 -4.00 -33.94 -19.96
N ASP A 150 -3.43 -33.86 -21.17
CA ASP A 150 -3.26 -34.98 -22.10
C ASP A 150 -1.82 -35.52 -22.03
N GLY A 151 -1.32 -35.92 -20.87
CA GLY A 151 -0.14 -36.76 -20.69
C GLY A 151 1.12 -36.52 -21.57
N THR A 152 1.15 -35.49 -22.39
CA THR A 152 2.31 -35.08 -23.16
C THR A 152 3.28 -34.36 -22.23
N ALA A 153 3.83 -35.15 -21.30
CA ALA A 153 5.00 -34.69 -20.56
C ALA A 153 6.05 -34.32 -21.61
N MET A 154 6.36 -33.02 -21.73
CA MET A 154 7.58 -32.60 -22.41
C MET A 154 8.73 -33.27 -21.65
N SER A 155 9.20 -34.40 -22.19
CA SER A 155 10.46 -34.99 -21.80
C SER A 155 11.52 -33.91 -22.05
N VAL A 156 12.02 -33.33 -20.98
CA VAL A 156 13.21 -32.48 -21.03
C VAL A 156 14.31 -33.37 -21.63
N PRO A 157 14.90 -33.04 -22.80
CA PRO A 157 15.98 -33.84 -23.33
C PRO A 157 17.15 -33.72 -22.35
N MET A 158 17.44 -34.81 -21.65
CA MET A 158 18.67 -34.93 -20.87
C MET A 158 19.82 -34.81 -21.85
N LYS A 159 20.54 -33.68 -21.81
CA LYS A 159 21.81 -33.49 -22.51
C LYS A 159 22.78 -34.51 -21.92
N LYS A 160 23.03 -35.60 -22.65
CA LYS A 160 24.16 -36.50 -22.36
C LYS A 160 25.43 -35.67 -22.51
N GLY A 161 26.15 -35.49 -21.40
CA GLY A 161 27.53 -35.01 -21.37
C GLY A 161 28.50 -36.06 -21.88
#